data_06da2cb94b364555032a4448fe2ffea6
#
_entry.id   06da2cb94b364555032a4448fe2ffea6
#
_cell.length_a   1.000
_cell.length_b   1.000
_cell.length_c   1.000
_cell.angle_alpha   90.00
_cell.angle_beta   90.00
_cell.angle_gamma   90.00
#
_symmetry.space_group_name_H-M   'P 1'
#
loop_
_entity.id
_entity.type
_entity.pdbx_description
1 polymer ?
#
loop_
_entity_poly.entity_id
_entity_poly.type
_entity_poly.pdbx_seq_one_letter_code
_entity_poly.pdbx_strand_id
1 'polypeptide(L)'
;MVNNAGADQPHMVWDMTEAEWDTCVDSFLKGSFNCTRFACGVMREQKWGRIINTTSTAWLGTVGHCNYGAAKAGIVGLTRSIAREMGRYGVTCNAYAPTAGTRFTLSEDIVAGFTKRYESGLLTKERYEELTNPPGPESVTPFLVYLCSEEAADLNGQVFDVTGGNIALYSEPVK
;
A
#
# COMPACT_ATOMS: atom_id res chain seq x y z
N MET A 1 14.69 -2.77 -0.57
CA MET A 1 13.87 -2.70 -1.80
C MET A 1 12.48 -2.14 -1.45
N VAL A 2 11.96 -1.19 -2.23
CA VAL A 2 10.61 -0.65 -2.02
C VAL A 2 9.77 -0.94 -3.26
N ASN A 3 8.66 -1.67 -3.09
CA ASN A 3 7.67 -1.94 -4.13
C ASN A 3 6.55 -0.89 -4.03
N ASN A 4 6.62 0.14 -4.87
CA ASN A 4 5.69 1.27 -4.84
C ASN A 4 4.92 1.47 -6.16
N ALA A 5 5.49 1.08 -7.28
CA ALA A 5 4.92 1.30 -8.60
C ALA A 5 3.60 0.53 -8.80
N GLY A 6 2.70 1.13 -9.57
CA GLY A 6 1.46 0.48 -9.97
C GLY A 6 0.51 1.42 -10.71
N ALA A 7 -0.51 0.85 -11.30
CA ALA A 7 -1.56 1.56 -12.02
C ALA A 7 -2.93 1.06 -11.56
N ASP A 8 -3.85 1.99 -11.33
CA ASP A 8 -5.22 1.72 -10.95
C ASP A 8 -6.18 2.08 -12.08
N GLN A 9 -7.25 1.30 -12.21
CA GLN A 9 -8.34 1.54 -13.17
C GLN A 9 -9.66 1.31 -12.44
N PRO A 10 -10.22 2.37 -11.81
CA PRO A 10 -11.40 2.25 -10.99
C PRO A 10 -12.66 2.12 -11.83
N HIS A 11 -13.44 1.06 -11.58
CA HIS A 11 -14.80 0.88 -12.09
C HIS A 11 -15.65 0.13 -11.06
N MET A 12 -16.96 0.32 -11.13
CA MET A 12 -17.87 -0.51 -10.35
C MET A 12 -17.75 -1.98 -10.80
N VAL A 13 -17.92 -2.92 -9.88
CA VAL A 13 -17.65 -4.36 -10.14
C VAL A 13 -18.43 -4.91 -11.34
N TRP A 14 -19.63 -4.40 -11.61
CA TRP A 14 -20.46 -4.83 -12.74
C TRP A 14 -20.08 -4.22 -14.09
N ASP A 15 -19.26 -3.14 -14.09
CA ASP A 15 -18.76 -2.47 -15.31
C ASP A 15 -17.27 -2.73 -15.55
N MET A 16 -16.57 -3.34 -14.57
CA MET A 16 -15.14 -3.59 -14.64
C MET A 16 -14.83 -4.69 -15.66
N THR A 17 -13.95 -4.37 -16.59
CA THR A 17 -13.46 -5.34 -17.57
C THR A 17 -12.33 -6.19 -16.99
N GLU A 18 -12.12 -7.39 -17.56
CA GLU A 18 -11.00 -8.27 -17.23
C GLU A 18 -9.65 -7.57 -17.45
N ALA A 19 -9.52 -6.79 -18.52
CA ALA A 19 -8.30 -6.04 -18.81
C ALA A 19 -7.96 -4.98 -17.74
N GLU A 20 -8.96 -4.31 -17.19
CA GLU A 20 -8.80 -3.34 -16.08
C GLU A 20 -8.43 -4.05 -14.77
N TRP A 21 -9.04 -5.21 -14.52
CA TRP A 21 -8.67 -6.08 -13.42
C TRP A 21 -7.21 -6.52 -13.53
N ASP A 22 -6.82 -7.09 -14.67
CA ASP A 22 -5.47 -7.62 -14.91
C ASP A 22 -4.42 -6.50 -14.84
N THR A 23 -4.69 -5.34 -15.43
CA THR A 23 -3.77 -4.18 -15.36
C THR A 23 -3.46 -3.81 -13.92
N CYS A 24 -4.45 -3.76 -13.06
CA CYS A 24 -4.30 -3.41 -11.65
C CYS A 24 -3.57 -4.50 -10.87
N VAL A 25 -4.02 -5.76 -10.97
CA VAL A 25 -3.44 -6.90 -10.25
C VAL A 25 -2.01 -7.19 -10.72
N ASP A 26 -1.77 -7.16 -12.02
CA ASP A 26 -0.43 -7.41 -12.60
C ASP A 26 0.56 -6.31 -12.21
N SER A 27 0.15 -5.04 -12.24
CA SER A 27 1.07 -3.94 -11.89
C SER A 27 1.39 -3.92 -10.39
N PHE A 28 0.41 -4.01 -9.51
CA PHE A 28 0.63 -3.90 -8.06
C PHE A 28 1.09 -5.22 -7.43
N LEU A 29 0.31 -6.29 -7.55
CA LEU A 29 0.57 -7.54 -6.82
C LEU A 29 1.64 -8.39 -7.51
N LYS A 30 1.46 -8.69 -8.78
CA LYS A 30 2.41 -9.51 -9.53
C LYS A 30 3.74 -8.77 -9.76
N GLY A 31 3.70 -7.43 -9.97
CA GLY A 31 4.90 -6.59 -10.04
C GLY A 31 5.70 -6.66 -8.74
N SER A 32 5.04 -6.51 -7.59
CA SER A 32 5.69 -6.65 -6.27
C SER A 32 6.30 -8.05 -6.08
N PHE A 33 5.56 -9.10 -6.44
CA PHE A 33 6.06 -10.48 -6.39
C PHE A 33 7.30 -10.66 -7.27
N ASN A 34 7.27 -10.20 -8.52
CA ASN A 34 8.37 -10.37 -9.47
C ASN A 34 9.66 -9.72 -8.96
N CYS A 35 9.60 -8.47 -8.51
CA CYS A 35 10.76 -7.77 -7.95
C CYS A 35 11.28 -8.47 -6.68
N THR A 36 10.36 -8.84 -5.79
CA THR A 36 10.70 -9.49 -4.52
C THR A 36 11.36 -10.86 -4.73
N ARG A 37 10.86 -11.66 -5.65
CA ARG A 37 11.43 -12.97 -5.98
C ARG A 37 12.92 -12.90 -6.31
N PHE A 38 13.33 -11.94 -7.14
CA PHE A 38 14.74 -11.77 -7.48
C PHE A 38 15.56 -11.19 -6.32
N ALA A 39 15.03 -10.18 -5.61
CA ALA A 39 15.71 -9.59 -4.47
C ALA A 39 15.93 -10.59 -3.33
N CYS A 40 14.96 -11.46 -3.05
CA CYS A 40 15.07 -12.50 -2.01
C CYS A 40 16.24 -13.47 -2.27
N GLY A 41 16.55 -13.80 -3.54
CA GLY A 41 17.70 -14.61 -3.87
C GLY A 41 19.01 -14.00 -3.35
N VAL A 42 19.25 -12.73 -3.68
CA VAL A 42 20.44 -11.98 -3.24
C VAL A 42 20.44 -11.75 -1.73
N MET A 43 19.31 -11.28 -1.17
CA MET A 43 19.18 -10.97 0.27
C MET A 43 19.39 -12.22 1.14
N ARG A 44 18.97 -13.40 0.67
CA ARG A 44 19.18 -14.66 1.38
C ARG A 44 20.68 -15.02 1.49
N GLU A 45 21.44 -14.83 0.42
CA GLU A 45 22.87 -15.10 0.40
C GLU A 45 23.66 -14.13 1.27
N GLN A 46 23.32 -12.83 1.22
CA GLN A 46 23.98 -11.80 2.02
C GLN A 46 23.55 -11.78 3.49
N LYS A 47 22.53 -12.57 3.89
CA LYS A 47 21.99 -12.63 5.25
C LYS A 47 21.47 -11.30 5.79
N TRP A 48 21.02 -10.44 4.91
CA TRP A 48 20.47 -9.12 5.23
C TRP A 48 19.58 -8.61 4.10
N GLY A 49 18.49 -7.96 4.46
CA GLY A 49 17.62 -7.29 3.50
C GLY A 49 16.45 -6.59 4.16
N ARG A 50 15.92 -5.60 3.45
CA ARG A 50 14.71 -4.86 3.83
C ARG A 50 13.79 -4.77 2.62
N ILE A 51 12.57 -5.27 2.76
CA ILE A 51 11.53 -5.25 1.73
C ILE A 51 10.36 -4.45 2.27
N ILE A 52 9.94 -3.43 1.54
CA ILE A 52 8.83 -2.57 1.91
C ILE A 52 7.82 -2.56 0.78
N ASN A 53 6.60 -2.97 1.05
CA ASN A 53 5.52 -3.07 0.08
C ASN A 53 4.48 -1.97 0.32
N THR A 54 4.10 -1.26 -0.73
CA THR A 54 3.05 -0.25 -0.65
C THR A 54 1.68 -0.91 -0.79
N THR A 55 0.94 -1.00 0.32
CA THR A 55 -0.47 -1.34 0.32
C THR A 55 -1.34 -0.07 0.29
N SER A 56 -2.56 -0.10 0.75
CA SER A 56 -3.49 1.04 0.83
C SER A 56 -4.57 0.69 1.83
N THR A 57 -5.22 1.65 2.46
CA THR A 57 -6.44 1.44 3.25
C THR A 57 -7.54 0.73 2.44
N ALA A 58 -7.47 0.77 1.11
CA ALA A 58 -8.36 0.04 0.21
C ALA A 58 -8.31 -1.48 0.36
N TRP A 59 -7.29 -2.04 1.04
CA TRP A 59 -7.24 -3.48 1.35
C TRP A 59 -8.36 -3.93 2.30
N LEU A 60 -8.98 -2.98 3.01
CA LEU A 60 -10.17 -3.20 3.84
C LEU A 60 -11.47 -3.08 3.05
N GLY A 61 -11.41 -2.72 1.78
CA GLY A 61 -12.52 -2.52 0.88
C GLY A 61 -12.78 -1.05 0.57
N THR A 62 -13.09 -0.76 -0.69
CA THR A 62 -13.50 0.59 -1.14
C THR A 62 -14.38 0.46 -2.38
N VAL A 63 -15.30 1.39 -2.55
CA VAL A 63 -16.27 1.39 -3.67
C VAL A 63 -15.57 1.73 -4.98
N GLY A 64 -15.88 0.99 -6.04
CA GLY A 64 -15.34 1.21 -7.39
C GLY A 64 -13.89 0.75 -7.59
N HIS A 65 -13.33 -0.02 -6.67
CA HIS A 65 -11.92 -0.43 -6.69
C HIS A 65 -11.75 -1.89 -6.26
N CYS A 66 -12.63 -2.79 -6.73
CA CYS A 66 -12.54 -4.21 -6.32
C CYS A 66 -11.22 -4.86 -6.79
N ASN A 67 -10.68 -4.49 -7.97
CA ASN A 67 -9.36 -4.87 -8.45
C ASN A 67 -8.23 -4.34 -7.55
N TYR A 68 -8.26 -3.06 -7.23
CA TYR A 68 -7.26 -2.40 -6.39
C TYR A 68 -7.29 -2.92 -4.95
N GLY A 69 -8.49 -3.03 -4.36
CA GLY A 69 -8.67 -3.61 -3.04
C GLY A 69 -8.13 -5.04 -2.95
N ALA A 70 -8.44 -5.87 -3.95
CA ALA A 70 -7.93 -7.24 -4.04
C ALA A 70 -6.39 -7.27 -4.17
N ALA A 71 -5.82 -6.45 -5.06
CA ALA A 71 -4.36 -6.35 -5.23
C ALA A 71 -3.66 -5.90 -3.94
N LYS A 72 -4.19 -4.88 -3.26
CA LYS A 72 -3.62 -4.33 -2.02
C LYS A 72 -3.80 -5.27 -0.81
N ALA A 73 -4.89 -6.03 -0.74
CA ALA A 73 -5.04 -7.11 0.22
C ALA A 73 -4.07 -8.27 -0.08
N GLY A 74 -3.89 -8.62 -1.35
CA GLY A 74 -2.88 -9.59 -1.78
C GLY A 74 -1.46 -9.20 -1.38
N ILE A 75 -1.12 -7.90 -1.44
CA ILE A 75 0.18 -7.39 -0.97
C ILE A 75 0.37 -7.60 0.54
N VAL A 76 -0.67 -7.46 1.35
CA VAL A 76 -0.60 -7.75 2.79
C VAL A 76 -0.27 -9.24 3.03
N GLY A 77 -0.97 -10.14 2.34
CA GLY A 77 -0.68 -11.58 2.40
C GLY A 77 0.72 -11.94 1.90
N LEU A 78 1.14 -11.35 0.78
CA LEU A 78 2.48 -11.51 0.22
C LEU A 78 3.56 -11.05 1.21
N THR A 79 3.39 -9.88 1.83
CA THR A 79 4.30 -9.32 2.84
C THR A 79 4.50 -10.28 4.00
N ARG A 80 3.40 -10.80 4.57
CA ARG A 80 3.45 -11.72 5.72
C ARG A 80 4.10 -13.06 5.37
N SER A 81 3.84 -13.57 4.17
CA SER A 81 4.45 -14.82 3.70
C SER A 81 5.97 -14.65 3.55
N ILE A 82 6.41 -13.59 2.89
CA ILE A 82 7.83 -13.29 2.70
C ILE A 82 8.53 -13.05 4.04
N ALA A 83 7.91 -12.32 4.96
CA ALA A 83 8.45 -12.07 6.29
C ALA A 83 8.76 -13.39 7.04
N ARG A 84 7.86 -14.37 6.94
CA ARG A 84 8.04 -15.70 7.56
C ARG A 84 9.10 -16.54 6.85
N GLU A 85 9.14 -16.52 5.53
CA GLU A 85 10.11 -17.29 4.74
C GLU A 85 11.53 -16.75 4.89
N MET A 86 11.68 -15.43 4.93
CA MET A 86 12.96 -14.74 4.84
C MET A 86 13.54 -14.29 6.20
N GLY A 87 12.73 -14.25 7.27
CA GLY A 87 13.16 -13.77 8.58
C GLY A 87 14.39 -14.50 9.13
N ARG A 88 14.47 -15.82 8.95
CA ARG A 88 15.64 -16.63 9.36
C ARG A 88 16.95 -16.27 8.64
N TYR A 89 16.86 -15.46 7.59
CA TYR A 89 18.02 -14.98 6.85
C TYR A 89 18.34 -13.51 7.14
N GLY A 90 17.76 -12.92 8.19
CA GLY A 90 17.98 -11.51 8.55
C GLY A 90 17.28 -10.52 7.62
N VAL A 91 16.28 -10.97 6.86
CA VAL A 91 15.50 -10.14 5.93
C VAL A 91 14.15 -9.84 6.53
N THR A 92 13.79 -8.57 6.60
CA THR A 92 12.45 -8.14 7.00
C THR A 92 11.61 -7.75 5.79
N CYS A 93 10.29 -8.00 5.89
CA CYS A 93 9.33 -7.59 4.88
C CYS A 93 8.12 -6.96 5.58
N ASN A 94 7.87 -5.67 5.32
CA ASN A 94 6.78 -4.92 5.92
C ASN A 94 5.96 -4.23 4.84
N ALA A 95 4.71 -3.88 5.15
CA ALA A 95 3.85 -3.11 4.28
C ALA A 95 3.43 -1.78 4.93
N TYR A 96 3.13 -0.79 4.11
CA TYR A 96 2.58 0.47 4.57
C TYR A 96 1.45 0.95 3.65
N ALA A 97 0.43 1.56 4.25
CA ALA A 97 -0.68 2.22 3.58
C ALA A 97 -0.48 3.74 3.72
N PRO A 98 0.03 4.44 2.71
CA PRO A 98 0.26 5.88 2.79
C PRO A 98 -1.02 6.66 2.53
N THR A 99 -1.17 7.80 3.22
CA THR A 99 -2.03 8.89 2.81
C THR A 99 -1.14 10.10 2.50
N ALA A 100 -1.01 10.44 1.22
CA ALA A 100 -0.18 11.55 0.77
C ALA A 100 -0.74 12.18 -0.52
N GLY A 101 -0.53 13.50 -0.65
CA GLY A 101 -0.88 14.26 -1.83
C GLY A 101 0.09 13.98 -2.99
N THR A 102 -0.34 13.25 -3.98
CA THR A 102 0.44 12.89 -5.15
C THR A 102 -0.36 13.14 -6.43
N ARG A 103 0.27 13.08 -7.58
CA ARG A 103 -0.44 13.13 -8.88
C ARG A 103 -1.50 12.03 -9.02
N PHE A 104 -1.34 10.92 -8.32
CA PHE A 104 -2.29 9.82 -8.30
C PHE A 104 -3.50 10.13 -7.42
N THR A 105 -3.31 10.70 -6.22
CA THR A 105 -4.38 10.95 -5.24
C THR A 105 -5.10 12.27 -5.44
N LEU A 106 -4.49 13.23 -6.14
CA LEU A 106 -5.00 14.58 -6.39
C LEU A 106 -5.25 14.85 -7.89
N SER A 107 -5.53 13.82 -8.70
CA SER A 107 -5.99 14.03 -10.06
C SER A 107 -7.37 14.72 -10.05
N GLU A 108 -7.66 15.51 -11.10
CA GLU A 108 -8.92 16.25 -11.22
C GLU A 108 -10.14 15.35 -11.05
N ASP A 109 -10.12 14.16 -11.66
CA ASP A 109 -11.22 13.18 -11.58
C ASP A 109 -11.44 12.67 -10.15
N ILE A 110 -10.35 12.40 -9.40
CA ILE A 110 -10.43 11.92 -8.01
C ILE A 110 -10.99 13.03 -7.11
N VAL A 111 -10.48 14.25 -7.24
CA VAL A 111 -10.97 15.40 -6.47
C VAL A 111 -12.43 15.69 -6.79
N ALA A 112 -12.84 15.65 -8.06
CA ALA A 112 -14.24 15.81 -8.47
C ALA A 112 -15.12 14.70 -7.86
N GLY A 113 -14.63 13.46 -7.78
CA GLY A 113 -15.32 12.36 -7.12
C GLY A 113 -15.52 12.60 -5.61
N PHE A 114 -14.55 13.13 -4.91
CA PHE A 114 -14.68 13.52 -3.49
C PHE A 114 -15.65 14.67 -3.31
N THR A 115 -15.59 15.69 -4.16
CA THR A 115 -16.50 16.84 -4.15
C THR A 115 -17.95 16.38 -4.31
N LYS A 116 -18.23 15.52 -5.29
CA LYS A 116 -19.58 14.96 -5.50
C LYS A 116 -20.09 14.18 -4.29
N ARG A 117 -19.22 13.40 -3.61
CA ARG A 117 -19.59 12.67 -2.39
C ARG A 117 -19.86 13.61 -1.22
N TYR A 118 -19.09 14.68 -1.09
CA TYR A 118 -19.30 15.70 -0.07
C TYR A 118 -20.63 16.43 -0.28
N GLU A 119 -20.90 16.90 -1.51
CA GLU A 119 -22.15 17.58 -1.86
C GLU A 119 -23.39 16.70 -1.67
N SER A 120 -23.25 15.38 -1.86
CA SER A 120 -24.33 14.40 -1.62
C SER A 120 -24.47 13.97 -0.16
N GLY A 121 -23.68 14.53 0.77
CA GLY A 121 -23.72 14.20 2.20
C GLY A 121 -23.08 12.84 2.57
N LEU A 122 -22.35 12.21 1.65
CA LEU A 122 -21.65 10.93 1.89
C LEU A 122 -20.29 11.11 2.56
N LEU A 123 -19.78 12.34 2.62
CA LEU A 123 -18.54 12.69 3.34
C LEU A 123 -18.81 13.83 4.30
N THR A 124 -18.21 13.78 5.50
CA THR A 124 -18.16 14.94 6.39
C THR A 124 -17.21 15.99 5.83
N LYS A 125 -17.32 17.22 6.29
CA LYS A 125 -16.44 18.32 5.89
C LYS A 125 -14.98 18.00 6.21
N GLU A 126 -14.72 17.51 7.42
CA GLU A 126 -13.41 17.14 7.90
C GLU A 126 -12.76 16.08 6.98
N ARG A 127 -13.54 15.05 6.65
CA ARG A 127 -13.05 13.98 5.78
C ARG A 127 -12.81 14.44 4.35
N TYR A 128 -13.63 15.34 3.84
CA TYR A 128 -13.42 15.97 2.53
C TYR A 128 -12.12 16.79 2.50
N GLU A 129 -11.89 17.64 3.53
CA GLU A 129 -10.67 18.43 3.65
C GLU A 129 -9.40 17.56 3.74
N GLU A 130 -9.44 16.47 4.52
CA GLU A 130 -8.33 15.50 4.58
C GLU A 130 -8.03 14.85 3.22
N LEU A 131 -9.06 14.50 2.45
CA LEU A 131 -8.91 13.82 1.17
C LEU A 131 -8.46 14.76 0.04
N THR A 132 -8.84 16.04 0.09
CA THR A 132 -8.53 17.02 -0.94
C THR A 132 -7.29 17.85 -0.62
N ASN A 133 -6.81 17.83 0.62
CA ASN A 133 -5.59 18.52 1.05
C ASN A 133 -4.70 17.63 1.93
N PRO A 134 -4.34 16.42 1.47
CA PRO A 134 -3.49 15.51 2.24
C PRO A 134 -2.07 16.06 2.36
N PRO A 135 -1.32 15.64 3.41
CA PRO A 135 0.11 15.96 3.53
C PRO A 135 0.90 15.54 2.28
N GLY A 136 1.98 16.24 1.99
CA GLY A 136 2.87 15.87 0.88
C GLY A 136 3.56 14.52 1.07
N PRO A 137 4.08 13.90 -0.01
CA PRO A 137 4.73 12.59 0.05
C PRO A 137 5.98 12.55 0.92
N GLU A 138 6.62 13.70 1.15
CA GLU A 138 7.75 13.85 2.07
C GLU A 138 7.40 13.48 3.52
N SER A 139 6.12 13.53 3.91
CA SER A 139 5.66 13.16 5.25
C SER A 139 5.71 11.63 5.51
N VAL A 140 5.72 10.83 4.45
CA VAL A 140 5.76 9.36 4.52
C VAL A 140 7.20 8.85 4.53
N THR A 141 8.09 9.55 3.85
CA THR A 141 9.48 9.12 3.58
C THR A 141 10.30 8.79 4.83
N PRO A 142 10.26 9.57 5.94
CA PRO A 142 11.07 9.28 7.13
C PRO A 142 10.81 7.90 7.71
N PHE A 143 9.55 7.47 7.75
CA PHE A 143 9.21 6.14 8.25
C PHE A 143 9.72 5.02 7.32
N LEU A 144 9.66 5.22 6.01
CA LEU A 144 10.21 4.24 5.06
C LEU A 144 11.72 4.12 5.20
N VAL A 145 12.43 5.23 5.40
CA VAL A 145 13.88 5.23 5.66
C VAL A 145 14.19 4.47 6.95
N TYR A 146 13.41 4.71 8.02
CA TYR A 146 13.53 3.96 9.27
C TYR A 146 13.34 2.45 9.04
N LEU A 147 12.30 2.03 8.30
CA LEU A 147 12.09 0.61 7.98
C LEU A 147 13.23 -0.02 7.13
N CYS A 148 14.03 0.81 6.44
CA CYS A 148 15.20 0.37 5.69
C CYS A 148 16.45 0.21 6.57
N SER A 149 16.44 0.72 7.80
CA SER A 149 17.60 0.76 8.68
C SER A 149 17.79 -0.55 9.49
N GLU A 150 18.86 -0.61 10.25
CA GLU A 150 19.13 -1.72 11.18
C GLU A 150 18.28 -1.61 12.46
N GLU A 151 17.91 -0.39 12.86
CA GLU A 151 17.05 -0.13 14.03
C GLU A 151 15.66 -0.74 13.90
N ALA A 152 15.20 -1.00 12.66
CA ALA A 152 13.91 -1.65 12.38
C ALA A 152 14.02 -3.19 12.21
N ALA A 153 15.11 -3.82 12.66
CA ALA A 153 15.34 -5.26 12.48
C ALA A 153 14.27 -6.15 13.13
N ASP A 154 13.65 -5.68 14.20
CA ASP A 154 12.60 -6.41 14.92
C ASP A 154 11.19 -6.21 14.30
N LEU A 155 11.05 -5.29 13.34
CA LEU A 155 9.80 -5.08 12.64
C LEU A 155 9.76 -5.99 11.41
N ASN A 156 8.94 -7.05 11.47
CA ASN A 156 8.83 -8.00 10.38
C ASN A 156 7.39 -8.53 10.25
N GLY A 157 6.85 -8.48 9.02
CA GLY A 157 5.49 -8.93 8.71
C GLY A 157 4.40 -7.93 9.09
N GLN A 158 4.77 -6.71 9.47
CA GLN A 158 3.85 -5.69 9.95
C GLN A 158 3.22 -4.88 8.81
N VAL A 159 2.03 -4.34 9.08
CA VAL A 159 1.30 -3.46 8.17
C VAL A 159 1.01 -2.15 8.90
N PHE A 160 1.47 -1.04 8.34
CA PHE A 160 1.35 0.28 8.95
C PHE A 160 0.42 1.20 8.14
N ASP A 161 -0.34 2.04 8.83
CA ASP A 161 -0.93 3.25 8.25
C ASP A 161 0.04 4.41 8.47
N VAL A 162 0.28 5.20 7.43
CA VAL A 162 1.23 6.33 7.49
C VAL A 162 0.61 7.56 6.87
N THR A 163 0.26 8.54 7.72
CA THR A 163 -0.43 9.76 7.30
C THR A 163 0.14 10.97 8.02
N GLY A 164 0.79 11.90 7.30
CA GLY A 164 1.23 13.19 7.84
C GLY A 164 2.15 13.09 9.06
N GLY A 165 3.02 12.08 9.13
CA GLY A 165 3.88 11.81 10.29
C GLY A 165 3.23 10.99 11.39
N ASN A 166 1.93 10.72 11.32
CA ASN A 166 1.26 9.75 12.19
C ASN A 166 1.49 8.33 11.65
N ILE A 167 1.88 7.43 12.53
CA ILE A 167 2.13 6.02 12.20
C ILE A 167 1.26 5.18 13.12
N ALA A 168 0.41 4.35 12.52
CA ALA A 168 -0.41 3.39 13.25
C ALA A 168 -0.13 1.96 12.75
N LEU A 169 -0.21 1.00 13.63
CA LEU A 169 -0.07 -0.41 13.31
C LEU A 169 -1.46 -1.02 13.12
N TYR A 170 -1.69 -1.68 11.98
CA TYR A 170 -2.89 -2.51 11.84
C TYR A 170 -2.79 -3.73 12.75
N SER A 171 -3.78 -3.91 13.61
CA SER A 171 -3.84 -5.06 14.51
C SER A 171 -3.99 -6.38 13.73
N GLU A 172 -3.32 -7.42 14.22
CA GLU A 172 -3.55 -8.77 13.73
C GLU A 172 -4.98 -9.24 14.09
N PRO A 173 -5.61 -10.08 13.25
CA PRO A 173 -6.87 -10.71 13.62
C PRO A 173 -6.70 -11.51 14.92
N VAL A 174 -7.54 -11.24 15.90
CA VAL A 174 -7.59 -12.04 17.13
C VAL A 174 -8.23 -13.38 16.79
N LYS A 175 -7.57 -14.47 17.20
CA LYS A 175 -8.10 -15.83 17.05
C LYS A 175 -9.11 -16.13 18.14
#